data_adf05f4d052c5b899c5964553a800595
#
_entry.id   adf05f4d052c5b899c5964553a800595
#
_cell.length_a   1.000
_cell.length_b   1.000
_cell.length_c   1.000
_cell.angle_alpha   90.00
_cell.angle_beta   90.00
_cell.angle_gamma   90.00
#
_symmetry.space_group_name_H-M   'P 1'
#
loop_
_entity.id
_entity.type
_entity.pdbx_description
1 polymer ?
#
loop_
_entity_poly.entity_id
_entity_poly.type
_entity_poly.pdbx_seq_one_letter_code
_entity_poly.pdbx_strand_id
1 'polypeptide(L)'
;IILHNKKQVNIAIIGKYVELKDAYKSLDEALTHGGIDNKVKVNLVRIDSEKLKISEIKKKLKNISGILIPGGFGKRGTDGKIEAIKHARVNKIPFLGICYGMQMAIIEFARNQLNLKNATSSEFDKKGLPIIGLINEWTKDGKKSKGTDKDLGGTMRLGSYDAKLKYKSKIRKIYK
;
A
#
# COMPACT_ATOMS: atom_id res chain seq x y z
N ILE A 1 5.32 -17.93 -23.68
CA ILE A 1 4.97 -16.84 -24.62
C ILE A 1 5.89 -15.68 -24.28
N ILE A 2 6.94 -15.48 -25.10
CA ILE A 2 7.83 -14.32 -24.98
C ILE A 2 7.09 -13.14 -25.60
N LEU A 3 6.52 -12.28 -24.75
CA LEU A 3 5.92 -11.04 -25.19
C LEU A 3 7.03 -10.12 -25.70
N HIS A 4 7.23 -10.06 -26.99
CA HIS A 4 8.02 -9.03 -27.67
C HIS A 4 7.26 -7.70 -27.63
N ASN A 5 6.90 -7.25 -26.42
CA ASN A 5 6.14 -6.02 -26.25
C ASN A 5 7.08 -4.81 -26.21
N LYS A 6 6.93 -3.91 -27.17
CA LYS A 6 7.65 -2.64 -27.24
C LYS A 6 7.32 -1.70 -26.06
N LYS A 7 6.20 -1.90 -25.35
CA LYS A 7 5.77 -1.06 -24.22
C LYS A 7 6.25 -1.66 -22.90
N GLN A 8 6.90 -0.86 -22.09
CA GLN A 8 7.37 -1.23 -20.76
C GLN A 8 6.87 -0.21 -19.73
N VAL A 9 6.59 -0.69 -18.52
CA VAL A 9 6.23 0.14 -17.37
C VAL A 9 7.08 -0.25 -16.18
N ASN A 10 7.52 0.74 -15.42
CA ASN A 10 8.30 0.55 -14.20
C ASN A 10 7.37 0.72 -12.99
N ILE A 11 7.19 -0.32 -12.21
CA ILE A 11 6.39 -0.29 -10.97
C ILE A 11 7.31 -0.33 -9.76
N ALA A 12 7.28 0.71 -8.94
CA ALA A 12 8.02 0.74 -7.69
C ALA A 12 7.25 -0.02 -6.61
N ILE A 13 7.88 -1.04 -6.03
CA ILE A 13 7.41 -1.73 -4.83
C ILE A 13 8.18 -1.17 -3.65
N ILE A 14 7.50 -0.38 -2.79
CA ILE A 14 8.12 0.29 -1.66
C ILE A 14 7.74 -0.43 -0.37
N GLY A 15 8.65 -1.23 0.14
CA GLY A 15 8.42 -2.13 1.27
C GLY A 15 9.61 -2.25 2.21
N LYS A 16 9.47 -3.06 3.26
CA LYS A 16 10.53 -3.35 4.23
C LYS A 16 11.35 -4.60 3.89
N TYR A 17 10.76 -5.54 3.17
CA TYR A 17 11.30 -6.87 2.94
C TYR A 17 11.77 -7.06 1.50
N VAL A 18 12.22 -5.98 0.87
CA VAL A 18 12.58 -5.96 -0.56
C VAL A 18 13.82 -6.81 -0.88
N GLU A 19 14.64 -7.10 0.12
CA GLU A 19 15.83 -7.97 -0.02
C GLU A 19 15.49 -9.46 0.10
N LEU A 20 14.31 -9.81 0.65
CA LEU A 20 13.83 -11.19 0.77
C LEU A 20 13.05 -11.55 -0.49
N LYS A 21 13.64 -12.37 -1.35
CA LYS A 21 13.08 -12.73 -2.67
C LYS A 21 11.66 -13.29 -2.61
N ASP A 22 11.35 -14.06 -1.57
CA ASP A 22 10.05 -14.73 -1.45
C ASP A 22 8.96 -13.89 -0.76
N ALA A 23 9.35 -12.80 -0.06
CA ALA A 23 8.40 -11.97 0.70
C ALA A 23 7.29 -11.35 -0.16
N TYR A 24 7.57 -11.08 -1.43
CA TYR A 24 6.64 -10.43 -2.36
C TYR A 24 6.38 -11.25 -3.62
N LYS A 25 6.66 -12.58 -3.60
CA LYS A 25 6.55 -13.44 -4.79
C LYS A 25 5.16 -13.40 -5.42
N SER A 26 4.09 -13.57 -4.63
CA SER A 26 2.71 -13.53 -5.12
C SER A 26 2.34 -12.15 -5.69
N LEU A 27 2.91 -11.09 -5.13
CA LEU A 27 2.72 -9.72 -5.62
C LEU A 27 3.42 -9.51 -6.98
N ASP A 28 4.63 -10.01 -7.11
CA ASP A 28 5.41 -9.97 -8.34
C ASP A 28 4.69 -10.73 -9.48
N GLU A 29 4.15 -11.90 -9.16
CA GLU A 29 3.36 -12.71 -10.09
C GLU A 29 2.08 -11.99 -10.49
N ALA A 30 1.33 -11.41 -9.54
CA ALA A 30 0.12 -10.65 -9.84
C ALA A 30 0.40 -9.44 -10.74
N LEU A 31 1.48 -8.70 -10.50
CA LEU A 31 1.89 -7.58 -11.35
C LEU A 31 2.32 -8.06 -12.75
N THR A 32 2.97 -9.20 -12.84
CA THR A 32 3.36 -9.81 -14.12
C THR A 32 2.12 -10.22 -14.91
N HIS A 33 1.15 -10.88 -14.27
CA HIS A 33 -0.13 -11.25 -14.90
C HIS A 33 -0.91 -10.01 -15.38
N GLY A 34 -0.96 -8.96 -14.54
CA GLY A 34 -1.54 -7.68 -14.95
C GLY A 34 -0.83 -7.07 -16.17
N GLY A 35 0.48 -7.21 -16.26
CA GLY A 35 1.26 -6.79 -17.43
C GLY A 35 0.90 -7.56 -18.70
N ILE A 36 0.72 -8.89 -18.59
CA ILE A 36 0.33 -9.77 -19.70
C ILE A 36 -1.05 -9.34 -20.23
N ASP A 37 -2.03 -9.18 -19.35
CA ASP A 37 -3.40 -8.78 -19.72
C ASP A 37 -3.42 -7.42 -20.42
N ASN A 38 -2.59 -6.48 -19.95
CA ASN A 38 -2.46 -5.14 -20.54
C ASN A 38 -1.45 -5.05 -21.69
N LYS A 39 -0.86 -6.16 -22.12
CA LYS A 39 0.14 -6.24 -23.21
C LYS A 39 1.34 -5.31 -22.99
N VAL A 40 1.83 -5.22 -21.75
CA VAL A 40 3.02 -4.45 -21.39
C VAL A 40 3.98 -5.30 -20.58
N LYS A 41 5.28 -5.04 -20.70
CA LYS A 41 6.30 -5.63 -19.82
C LYS A 41 6.36 -4.81 -18.54
N VAL A 42 6.15 -5.46 -17.40
CA VAL A 42 6.31 -4.84 -16.09
C VAL A 42 7.73 -5.05 -15.59
N ASN A 43 8.44 -3.96 -15.32
CA ASN A 43 9.73 -3.96 -14.64
C ASN A 43 9.50 -3.59 -13.17
N LEU A 44 9.89 -4.46 -12.25
CA LEU A 44 9.71 -4.25 -10.82
C LEU A 44 10.93 -3.56 -10.24
N VAL A 45 10.73 -2.36 -9.69
CA VAL A 45 11.76 -1.57 -9.01
C VAL A 45 11.53 -1.65 -7.52
N ARG A 46 12.35 -2.43 -6.81
CA ARG A 46 12.22 -2.61 -5.36
C ARG A 46 12.95 -1.51 -4.61
N ILE A 47 12.26 -0.86 -3.68
CA ILE A 47 12.79 0.25 -2.88
C ILE A 47 12.54 -0.05 -1.41
N ASP A 48 13.62 -0.11 -0.64
CA ASP A 48 13.55 -0.23 0.81
C ASP A 48 13.03 1.09 1.42
N SER A 49 11.87 1.00 2.07
CA SER A 49 11.20 2.15 2.68
C SER A 49 11.96 2.74 3.88
N GLU A 50 12.82 1.96 4.53
CA GLU A 50 13.64 2.44 5.66
C GLU A 50 14.83 3.26 5.18
N LYS A 51 15.39 2.87 4.03
CA LYS A 51 16.53 3.53 3.39
C LYS A 51 16.12 4.68 2.46
N LEU A 52 14.82 4.91 2.30
CA LEU A 52 14.29 5.93 1.40
C LEU A 52 14.30 7.31 2.07
N LYS A 53 15.30 8.12 1.77
CA LYS A 53 15.40 9.49 2.26
C LYS A 53 14.50 10.43 1.45
N ILE A 54 13.90 11.41 2.13
CA ILE A 54 13.01 12.42 1.49
C ILE A 54 13.73 13.14 0.35
N SER A 55 14.98 13.51 0.54
CA SER A 55 15.80 14.18 -0.48
C SER A 55 16.06 13.35 -1.75
N GLU A 56 15.95 12.03 -1.66
CA GLU A 56 16.21 11.09 -2.76
C GLU A 56 14.95 10.65 -3.52
N ILE A 57 13.76 10.94 -2.98
CA ILE A 57 12.49 10.46 -3.52
C ILE A 57 12.33 10.83 -5.00
N LYS A 58 12.52 12.08 -5.36
CA LYS A 58 12.42 12.54 -6.76
C LYS A 58 13.39 11.78 -7.68
N LYS A 59 14.60 11.48 -7.22
CA LYS A 59 15.60 10.74 -7.98
C LYS A 59 15.24 9.27 -8.12
N LYS A 60 14.89 8.61 -7.02
CA LYS A 60 14.57 7.19 -6.98
C LYS A 60 13.26 6.83 -7.67
N LEU A 61 12.30 7.77 -7.68
CA LEU A 61 11.00 7.58 -8.33
C LEU A 61 10.92 8.26 -9.71
N LYS A 62 12.04 8.72 -10.25
CA LYS A 62 12.12 9.17 -11.64
C LYS A 62 11.85 7.99 -12.56
N ASN A 63 11.05 8.17 -13.58
CA ASN A 63 10.67 7.14 -14.57
C ASN A 63 9.84 5.97 -13.99
N ILE A 64 9.20 6.15 -12.85
CA ILE A 64 8.24 5.18 -12.29
C ILE A 64 6.86 5.46 -12.84
N SER A 65 6.23 4.42 -13.40
CA SER A 65 4.89 4.47 -14.01
C SER A 65 3.77 4.21 -13.00
N GLY A 66 4.09 3.59 -11.86
CA GLY A 66 3.14 3.30 -10.79
C GLY A 66 3.87 2.94 -9.49
N ILE A 67 3.26 3.23 -8.36
CA ILE A 67 3.82 2.95 -7.03
C ILE A 67 2.88 1.99 -6.31
N LEU A 68 3.45 0.91 -5.77
CA LEU A 68 2.76 -0.06 -4.94
C LEU A 68 3.42 -0.12 -3.56
N ILE A 69 2.60 0.02 -2.51
CA ILE A 69 3.03 -0.20 -1.13
C ILE A 69 2.31 -1.42 -0.59
N PRO A 70 3.04 -2.51 -0.29
CA PRO A 70 2.48 -3.76 0.18
C PRO A 70 2.01 -3.70 1.63
N GLY A 71 1.40 -4.78 2.09
CA GLY A 71 1.06 -5.01 3.48
C GLY A 71 2.30 -5.03 4.40
N GLY A 72 2.06 -4.92 5.68
CA GLY A 72 3.08 -4.92 6.73
C GLY A 72 2.54 -4.41 8.05
N PHE A 73 3.43 -4.28 9.04
CA PHE A 73 3.10 -3.85 10.39
C PHE A 73 4.22 -2.99 10.98
N GLY A 74 3.90 -2.25 12.05
CA GLY A 74 4.85 -1.52 12.87
C GLY A 74 5.38 -0.23 12.26
N LYS A 75 6.10 0.54 13.05
CA LYS A 75 6.56 1.90 12.72
C LYS A 75 7.67 1.95 11.67
N ARG A 76 8.46 0.90 11.53
CA ARG A 76 9.67 0.88 10.71
C ARG A 76 9.37 1.16 9.24
N GLY A 77 10.02 2.15 8.63
CA GLY A 77 9.86 2.53 7.22
C GLY A 77 8.55 3.27 6.89
N THR A 78 7.76 3.73 7.89
CA THR A 78 6.51 4.47 7.66
C THR A 78 6.74 5.80 6.98
N ASP A 79 7.75 6.56 7.42
CA ASP A 79 8.01 7.90 6.89
C ASP A 79 8.37 7.85 5.41
N GLY A 80 9.24 6.92 5.00
CA GLY A 80 9.56 6.71 3.59
C GLY A 80 8.34 6.33 2.75
N LYS A 81 7.42 5.52 3.28
CA LYS A 81 6.17 5.19 2.60
C LYS A 81 5.25 6.40 2.46
N ILE A 82 5.03 7.14 3.54
CA ILE A 82 4.17 8.34 3.54
C ILE A 82 4.69 9.37 2.54
N GLU A 83 5.99 9.62 2.51
CA GLU A 83 6.58 10.56 1.56
C GLU A 83 6.51 10.05 0.10
N ALA A 84 6.66 8.76 -0.14
CA ALA A 84 6.46 8.19 -1.47
C ALA A 84 5.00 8.30 -1.94
N ILE A 85 4.03 8.13 -1.04
CA ILE A 85 2.61 8.32 -1.32
C ILE A 85 2.32 9.79 -1.66
N LYS A 86 2.88 10.72 -0.88
CA LYS A 86 2.80 12.15 -1.17
C LYS A 86 3.36 12.48 -2.55
N HIS A 87 4.53 11.91 -2.88
CA HIS A 87 5.12 12.06 -4.20
C HIS A 87 4.20 11.53 -5.31
N ALA A 88 3.61 10.35 -5.12
CA ALA A 88 2.65 9.78 -6.07
C ALA A 88 1.44 10.71 -6.28
N ARG A 89 0.84 11.19 -5.20
CA ARG A 89 -0.33 12.07 -5.25
C ARG A 89 -0.03 13.40 -5.94
N VAL A 90 1.07 14.06 -5.55
CA VAL A 90 1.45 15.37 -6.10
C VAL A 90 1.79 15.29 -7.58
N ASN A 91 2.47 14.22 -7.99
CA ASN A 91 2.88 14.02 -9.39
C ASN A 91 1.89 13.19 -10.20
N LYS A 92 0.70 12.88 -9.65
CA LYS A 92 -0.36 12.10 -10.31
C LYS A 92 0.11 10.73 -10.82
N ILE A 93 1.07 10.11 -10.12
CA ILE A 93 1.53 8.76 -10.42
C ILE A 93 0.48 7.76 -9.89
N PRO A 94 0.03 6.78 -10.68
CA PRO A 94 -0.83 5.71 -10.22
C PRO A 94 -0.30 5.05 -8.96
N PHE A 95 -1.18 4.87 -7.96
CA PHE A 95 -0.82 4.34 -6.64
C PHE A 95 -1.76 3.21 -6.23
N LEU A 96 -1.20 2.15 -5.66
CA LEU A 96 -1.94 1.09 -4.98
C LEU A 96 -1.34 0.82 -3.60
N GLY A 97 -2.14 0.97 -2.56
CA GLY A 97 -1.80 0.59 -1.20
C GLY A 97 -2.56 -0.67 -0.79
N ILE A 98 -1.86 -1.72 -0.39
CA ILE A 98 -2.44 -2.98 0.08
C ILE A 98 -2.34 -3.02 1.60
N CYS A 99 -3.47 -3.24 2.30
CA CYS A 99 -3.52 -3.37 3.75
C CYS A 99 -2.83 -2.19 4.45
N TYR A 100 -1.63 -2.39 4.98
CA TYR A 100 -0.82 -1.34 5.61
C TYR A 100 -0.49 -0.18 4.66
N GLY A 101 -0.27 -0.45 3.37
CA GLY A 101 -0.06 0.59 2.36
C GLY A 101 -1.27 1.50 2.18
N MET A 102 -2.48 0.97 2.26
CA MET A 102 -3.72 1.74 2.27
C MET A 102 -3.82 2.61 3.52
N GLN A 103 -3.47 2.07 4.70
CA GLN A 103 -3.47 2.82 5.95
C GLN A 103 -2.50 4.00 5.90
N MET A 104 -1.30 3.80 5.34
CA MET A 104 -0.32 4.89 5.14
C MET A 104 -0.84 5.97 4.19
N ALA A 105 -1.62 5.59 3.17
CA ALA A 105 -2.23 6.56 2.26
C ALA A 105 -3.30 7.41 2.97
N ILE A 106 -4.08 6.83 3.87
CA ILE A 106 -5.06 7.56 4.69
C ILE A 106 -4.34 8.56 5.60
N ILE A 107 -3.25 8.15 6.25
CA ILE A 107 -2.44 9.03 7.10
C ILE A 107 -1.81 10.17 6.29
N GLU A 108 -1.25 9.87 5.11
CA GLU A 108 -0.70 10.89 4.21
C GLU A 108 -1.76 11.92 3.85
N PHE A 109 -2.94 11.47 3.43
CA PHE A 109 -4.04 12.34 3.04
C PHE A 109 -4.50 13.22 4.20
N ALA A 110 -4.68 12.65 5.38
CA ALA A 110 -5.05 13.38 6.57
C ALA A 110 -4.03 14.47 6.92
N ARG A 111 -2.73 14.16 6.88
CA ARG A 111 -1.66 15.12 7.20
C ARG A 111 -1.55 16.25 6.18
N ASN A 112 -1.68 15.95 4.90
CA ASN A 112 -1.33 16.87 3.82
C ASN A 112 -2.54 17.50 3.11
N GLN A 113 -3.73 16.88 3.19
CA GLN A 113 -4.94 17.42 2.56
C GLN A 113 -5.95 17.97 3.59
N LEU A 114 -6.03 17.33 4.76
CA LEU A 114 -6.92 17.77 5.83
C LEU A 114 -6.22 18.61 6.91
N ASN A 115 -4.91 18.85 6.74
CA ASN A 115 -4.07 19.61 7.67
C ASN A 115 -3.99 19.03 9.11
N LEU A 116 -4.29 17.74 9.28
CA LEU A 116 -4.18 17.02 10.55
C LEU A 116 -2.74 16.55 10.75
N LYS A 117 -1.83 17.47 11.06
CA LYS A 117 -0.37 17.22 11.06
C LYS A 117 0.07 16.07 11.95
N ASN A 118 -0.63 15.82 13.05
CA ASN A 118 -0.36 14.76 14.01
C ASN A 118 -1.17 13.47 13.75
N ALA A 119 -1.84 13.36 12.59
CA ALA A 119 -2.56 12.14 12.21
C ALA A 119 -1.62 10.94 12.18
N THR A 120 -2.05 9.83 12.79
CA THR A 120 -1.21 8.64 12.96
C THR A 120 -2.02 7.36 13.05
N SER A 121 -1.34 6.23 13.29
CA SER A 121 -1.93 4.97 13.69
C SER A 121 -1.61 4.69 15.16
N SER A 122 -2.59 4.20 15.92
CA SER A 122 -2.38 3.74 17.30
C SER A 122 -1.39 2.56 17.40
N GLU A 123 -1.09 1.89 16.28
CA GLU A 123 -0.12 0.81 16.21
C GLU A 123 1.31 1.29 16.50
N PHE A 124 1.68 2.50 16.11
CA PHE A 124 3.06 2.97 16.23
C PHE A 124 3.24 4.34 16.90
N ASP A 125 2.17 5.07 17.13
CA ASP A 125 2.22 6.34 17.87
C ASP A 125 0.92 6.54 18.67
N LYS A 126 1.05 6.44 20.00
CA LYS A 126 -0.07 6.61 20.94
C LYS A 126 -0.31 8.08 21.32
N LYS A 127 0.58 9.01 20.95
CA LYS A 127 0.47 10.43 21.31
C LYS A 127 -0.17 11.29 20.21
N GLY A 128 -0.13 10.84 18.97
CA GLY A 128 -0.73 11.55 17.86
C GLY A 128 -2.25 11.35 17.78
N LEU A 129 -2.89 11.95 16.78
CA LEU A 129 -4.31 11.77 16.48
C LEU A 129 -4.51 10.43 15.75
N PRO A 130 -5.07 9.39 16.41
CA PRO A 130 -5.20 8.07 15.80
C PRO A 130 -6.37 8.06 14.81
N ILE A 131 -6.06 8.22 13.52
CA ILE A 131 -7.06 8.06 12.44
C ILE A 131 -7.13 6.62 11.94
N ILE A 132 -6.11 5.82 12.23
CA ILE A 132 -6.08 4.37 12.10
C ILE A 132 -5.96 3.80 13.50
N GLY A 133 -6.95 3.03 13.93
CA GLY A 133 -7.02 2.44 15.25
C GLY A 133 -6.96 0.92 15.22
N LEU A 134 -6.58 0.34 16.36
CA LEU A 134 -6.75 -1.08 16.61
C LEU A 134 -8.24 -1.42 16.71
N ILE A 135 -8.62 -2.57 16.20
CA ILE A 135 -9.98 -3.09 16.37
C ILE A 135 -10.09 -3.63 17.79
N ASN A 136 -10.80 -2.89 18.65
CA ASN A 136 -11.00 -3.26 20.04
C ASN A 136 -12.16 -4.22 20.23
N GLU A 137 -13.16 -4.17 19.36
CA GLU A 137 -14.34 -5.05 19.40
C GLU A 137 -14.73 -5.49 17.99
N TRP A 138 -15.09 -6.75 17.82
CA TRP A 138 -15.66 -7.27 16.57
C TRP A 138 -16.68 -8.37 16.86
N THR A 139 -17.55 -8.61 15.90
CA THR A 139 -18.52 -9.72 15.97
C THR A 139 -18.11 -10.79 14.98
N LYS A 140 -17.93 -12.03 15.46
CA LYS A 140 -17.70 -13.21 14.65
C LYS A 140 -18.75 -14.26 15.02
N ASP A 141 -19.45 -14.79 14.03
CA ASP A 141 -20.51 -15.82 14.22
C ASP A 141 -21.56 -15.42 15.28
N GLY A 142 -21.96 -14.13 15.30
CA GLY A 142 -22.93 -13.59 16.25
C GLY A 142 -22.40 -13.34 17.66
N LYS A 143 -21.14 -13.68 17.95
CA LYS A 143 -20.49 -13.44 19.25
C LYS A 143 -19.61 -12.21 19.21
N LYS A 144 -19.75 -11.32 20.20
CA LYS A 144 -18.85 -10.18 20.40
C LYS A 144 -17.53 -10.67 20.98
N SER A 145 -16.43 -10.30 20.35
CA SER A 145 -15.06 -10.55 20.83
C SER A 145 -14.36 -9.24 21.09
N LYS A 146 -13.49 -9.21 22.08
CA LYS A 146 -12.64 -8.05 22.39
C LYS A 146 -11.19 -8.37 22.06
N GLY A 147 -10.52 -7.44 21.39
CA GLY A 147 -9.09 -7.51 21.09
C GLY A 147 -8.25 -6.89 22.18
N THR A 148 -6.98 -7.27 22.22
CA THR A 148 -5.98 -6.67 23.07
C THR A 148 -4.87 -6.06 22.23
N ASP A 149 -4.12 -5.10 22.78
CA ASP A 149 -2.97 -4.46 22.13
C ASP A 149 -1.85 -5.44 21.71
N LYS A 150 -1.96 -6.71 22.15
CA LYS A 150 -0.97 -7.76 21.89
C LYS A 150 -1.30 -8.61 20.65
N ASP A 151 -2.53 -8.54 20.13
CA ASP A 151 -2.99 -9.36 19.01
C ASP A 151 -2.95 -8.59 17.69
N LEU A 152 -1.81 -7.99 17.35
CA LEU A 152 -1.62 -7.33 16.06
C LEU A 152 -1.75 -8.36 14.92
N GLY A 153 -2.76 -8.17 14.08
CA GLY A 153 -3.06 -9.08 12.96
C GLY A 153 -4.03 -10.23 13.29
N GLY A 154 -4.36 -10.48 14.56
CA GLY A 154 -5.33 -11.53 14.95
C GLY A 154 -6.75 -11.30 14.43
N THR A 155 -7.10 -10.07 14.08
CA THR A 155 -8.37 -9.68 13.44
C THR A 155 -8.26 -9.49 11.93
N MET A 156 -7.13 -9.85 11.33
CA MET A 156 -6.92 -9.70 9.90
C MET A 156 -7.93 -10.56 9.13
N ARG A 157 -8.65 -9.94 8.21
CA ARG A 157 -9.62 -10.64 7.37
C ARG A 157 -8.88 -11.40 6.28
N LEU A 158 -9.11 -12.70 6.23
CA LEU A 158 -8.58 -13.61 5.22
C LEU A 158 -9.72 -14.20 4.40
N GLY A 159 -9.46 -14.48 3.13
CA GLY A 159 -10.43 -15.06 2.22
C GLY A 159 -11.24 -14.03 1.44
N SER A 160 -12.36 -14.49 0.88
CA SER A 160 -13.25 -13.69 0.04
C SER A 160 -14.27 -12.92 0.88
N TYR A 161 -14.45 -11.65 0.54
CA TYR A 161 -15.47 -10.78 1.12
C TYR A 161 -16.20 -10.03 0.03
N ASP A 162 -17.52 -9.95 0.14
CA ASP A 162 -18.34 -9.19 -0.79
C ASP A 162 -18.02 -7.69 -0.70
N ALA A 163 -17.75 -7.10 -1.85
CA ALA A 163 -17.47 -5.66 -1.98
C ALA A 163 -18.41 -5.02 -3.00
N LYS A 164 -19.24 -4.09 -2.54
CA LYS A 164 -20.15 -3.34 -3.42
C LYS A 164 -19.42 -2.16 -4.04
N LEU A 165 -19.09 -2.25 -5.33
CA LEU A 165 -18.41 -1.20 -6.06
C LEU A 165 -19.39 -0.13 -6.54
N LYS A 166 -19.07 1.15 -6.25
CA LYS A 166 -19.89 2.28 -6.69
C LYS A 166 -20.04 2.31 -8.22
N TYR A 167 -21.26 2.46 -8.71
CA TYR A 167 -21.55 2.58 -10.14
C TYR A 167 -20.74 3.73 -10.77
N LYS A 168 -20.23 3.53 -12.00
CA LYS A 168 -19.36 4.45 -12.73
C LYS A 168 -18.01 4.78 -12.06
N SER A 169 -17.63 4.14 -10.95
CA SER A 169 -16.31 4.36 -10.37
C SER A 169 -15.19 3.76 -11.24
N LYS A 170 -13.98 4.32 -11.12
CA LYS A 170 -12.80 3.76 -11.80
C LYS A 170 -12.52 2.32 -11.38
N ILE A 171 -12.66 2.02 -10.09
CA ILE A 171 -12.44 0.67 -9.57
C ILE A 171 -13.43 -0.34 -10.16
N ARG A 172 -14.71 0.04 -10.33
CA ARG A 172 -15.68 -0.83 -10.98
C ARG A 172 -15.34 -1.12 -12.45
N LYS A 173 -14.74 -0.12 -13.16
CA LYS A 173 -14.29 -0.34 -14.54
C LYS A 173 -13.12 -1.32 -14.65
N ILE A 174 -12.27 -1.38 -13.61
CA ILE A 174 -11.11 -2.30 -13.53
C ILE A 174 -11.58 -3.73 -13.24
N TYR A 175 -12.53 -3.90 -12.31
CA TYR A 175 -13.03 -5.22 -11.92
C TYR A 175 -14.19 -5.75 -12.77
N LYS A 176 -14.78 -4.91 -13.62
CA LYS A 176 -15.91 -5.18 -14.57
C LYS A 176 -17.17 -5.71 -13.90
#